data_1f82d201b0a43ad8c3e778b11dc15e5b
#
_entry.id   1f82d201b0a43ad8c3e778b11dc15e5b
#
_cell.length_a   1.000
_cell.length_b   1.000
_cell.length_c   1.000
_cell.angle_alpha   90.00
_cell.angle_beta   90.00
_cell.angle_gamma   90.00
#
_symmetry.space_group_name_H-M   'P 1'
#
loop_
_entity.id
_entity.type
_entity.pdbx_description
1 polymer ?
#
loop_
_entity_poly.entity_id
_entity_poly.type
_entity_poly.pdbx_seq_one_letter_code
_entity_poly.pdbx_strand_id
1 'polypeptide(L)'
;MIRHLVLFKLNEGVTRDEPRVVAGVEAFRALGGQIPELRFWECDWNITDRPIAYDFAINSAVEDTDALQRYLDHPAHQAGVAQWREFATWVIADYAC
;
A
#
# COMPACT_ATOMS: atom_id res chain seq x y z
N MET A 1 17.69 -1.26 8.09
CA MET A 1 16.44 -0.77 7.48
C MET A 1 15.30 -1.76 7.71
N ILE A 2 14.09 -1.31 7.54
CA ILE A 2 12.89 -2.14 7.65
C ILE A 2 12.18 -2.14 6.31
N ARG A 3 11.86 -3.34 5.83
CA ARG A 3 11.01 -3.55 4.67
C ARG A 3 9.57 -3.68 5.14
N HIS A 4 8.67 -2.87 4.61
CA HIS A 4 7.25 -2.88 4.93
C HIS A 4 6.48 -3.35 3.70
N LEU A 5 5.86 -4.53 3.82
CA LEU A 5 5.09 -5.12 2.73
C LEU A 5 3.61 -5.07 3.07
N VAL A 6 2.79 -4.71 2.09
CA VAL A 6 1.33 -4.75 2.22
C VAL A 6 0.75 -5.44 1.00
N LEU A 7 -0.14 -6.39 1.23
CA LEU A 7 -0.87 -7.08 0.17
C LEU A 7 -2.36 -6.80 0.36
N PHE A 8 -2.98 -6.26 -0.69
CA PHE A 8 -4.39 -5.85 -0.67
C PHE A 8 -5.24 -6.83 -1.46
N LYS A 9 -6.41 -7.14 -0.92
CA LYS A 9 -7.43 -7.90 -1.62
C LYS A 9 -8.67 -7.04 -1.79
N LEU A 10 -9.13 -6.89 -3.03
CA LEU A 10 -10.38 -6.19 -3.30
C LEU A 10 -11.55 -6.96 -2.69
N ASN A 11 -12.51 -6.25 -2.13
CA ASN A 11 -13.73 -6.85 -1.63
C ASN A 11 -14.49 -7.51 -2.76
N GLU A 12 -15.31 -8.52 -2.43
CA GLU A 12 -16.09 -9.26 -3.43
C GLU A 12 -16.92 -8.28 -4.28
N GLY A 13 -16.86 -8.45 -5.59
CA GLY A 13 -17.59 -7.64 -6.55
C GLY A 13 -16.92 -6.34 -6.95
N VAL A 14 -15.83 -5.94 -6.28
CA VAL A 14 -15.08 -4.74 -6.63
C VAL A 14 -14.12 -5.05 -7.77
N THR A 15 -14.08 -4.18 -8.78
CA THR A 15 -13.19 -4.34 -9.94
C THR A 15 -12.16 -3.21 -10.01
N ARG A 16 -11.03 -3.51 -10.69
CA ARG A 16 -9.89 -2.59 -10.78
C ARG A 16 -10.21 -1.29 -11.51
N ASP A 17 -11.20 -1.28 -12.37
CA ASP A 17 -11.59 -0.13 -13.21
C ASP A 17 -12.60 0.79 -12.55
N GLU A 18 -13.09 0.46 -11.36
CA GLU A 18 -13.98 1.36 -10.64
C GLU A 18 -13.25 2.68 -10.34
N PRO A 19 -13.92 3.84 -10.54
CA PRO A 19 -13.27 5.14 -10.34
C PRO A 19 -12.62 5.30 -8.96
N ARG A 20 -13.26 4.80 -7.89
CA ARG A 20 -12.70 4.88 -6.53
C ARG A 20 -11.42 4.05 -6.37
N VAL A 21 -11.32 2.92 -7.08
CA VAL A 21 -10.13 2.08 -7.05
C VAL A 21 -9.00 2.74 -7.83
N VAL A 22 -9.29 3.27 -9.00
CA VAL A 22 -8.32 4.02 -9.82
C VAL A 22 -7.77 5.20 -9.01
N ALA A 23 -8.62 5.96 -8.33
CA ALA A 23 -8.19 7.07 -7.49
C ALA A 23 -7.32 6.60 -6.32
N GLY A 24 -7.66 5.46 -5.70
CA GLY A 24 -6.88 4.86 -4.62
C GLY A 24 -5.48 4.42 -5.07
N VAL A 25 -5.37 3.87 -6.27
CA VAL A 25 -4.07 3.49 -6.85
C VAL A 25 -3.22 4.74 -7.11
N GLU A 26 -3.80 5.78 -7.68
CA GLU A 26 -3.09 7.04 -7.93
C GLU A 26 -2.59 7.66 -6.62
N ALA A 27 -3.40 7.63 -5.56
CA ALA A 27 -2.99 8.12 -4.25
C ALA A 27 -1.77 7.35 -3.71
N PHE A 28 -1.76 6.02 -3.83
CA PHE A 28 -0.63 5.21 -3.37
C PHE A 28 0.62 5.43 -4.24
N ARG A 29 0.46 5.56 -5.55
CA ARG A 29 1.62 5.84 -6.41
C ARG A 29 2.28 7.18 -6.07
N ALA A 30 1.50 8.16 -5.60
CA ALA A 30 2.01 9.47 -5.21
C ALA A 30 2.75 9.46 -3.86
N LEU A 31 2.46 8.51 -2.98
CA LEU A 31 3.00 8.51 -1.61
C LEU A 31 4.53 8.51 -1.56
N GLY A 32 5.16 7.79 -2.48
CA GLY A 32 6.62 7.69 -2.51
C GLY A 32 7.33 9.04 -2.60
N GLY A 33 6.69 10.04 -3.23
CA GLY A 33 7.22 11.40 -3.33
C GLY A 33 6.70 12.35 -2.26
N GLN A 34 5.80 11.92 -1.40
CA GLN A 34 5.14 12.76 -0.40
C GLN A 34 5.63 12.52 1.02
N ILE A 35 6.18 11.35 1.31
CA ILE A 35 6.55 10.94 2.65
C ILE A 35 8.07 10.88 2.77
N PRO A 36 8.68 11.81 3.53
CA PRO A 36 10.15 11.91 3.60
C PRO A 36 10.84 10.68 4.20
N GLU A 37 10.15 9.92 5.04
CA GLU A 37 10.68 8.72 5.69
C GLU A 37 10.95 7.58 4.72
N LEU A 38 10.31 7.57 3.56
CA LEU A 38 10.42 6.47 2.59
C LEU A 38 11.78 6.50 1.90
N ARG A 39 12.50 5.38 1.97
CA ARG A 39 13.79 5.15 1.29
C ARG A 39 13.61 4.34 0.01
N PHE A 40 12.52 3.61 -0.08
CA PHE A 40 12.13 2.83 -1.25
C PHE A 40 10.61 2.75 -1.29
N TRP A 41 10.04 2.84 -2.48
CA TRP A 41 8.60 2.76 -2.69
C TRP A 41 8.29 2.18 -4.06
N GLU A 42 7.54 1.10 -4.08
CA GLU A 42 6.90 0.61 -5.30
C GLU A 42 5.56 -0.01 -4.96
N CYS A 43 4.61 0.09 -5.88
CA CYS A 43 3.32 -0.55 -5.74
C CYS A 43 2.77 -0.86 -7.12
N ASP A 44 2.09 -2.00 -7.24
CA ASP A 44 1.46 -2.37 -8.51
C ASP A 44 0.46 -3.50 -8.31
N TRP A 45 -0.28 -3.77 -9.36
CA TRP A 45 -1.24 -4.85 -9.42
C TRP A 45 -0.57 -6.20 -9.57
N ASN A 46 -1.21 -7.22 -9.00
CA ASN A 46 -0.89 -8.62 -9.27
C ASN A 46 -1.12 -8.92 -10.76
N ILE A 47 -0.23 -9.70 -11.35
CA ILE A 47 -0.28 -10.06 -12.78
C ILE A 47 -0.50 -11.54 -13.01
N THR A 48 -0.71 -12.33 -11.96
CA THR A 48 -0.90 -13.77 -12.08
C THR A 48 -2.35 -14.16 -11.78
N ASP A 49 -2.80 -15.28 -12.34
CA ASP A 49 -4.15 -15.80 -12.13
C ASP A 49 -4.10 -16.99 -11.16
N ARG A 50 -3.54 -16.75 -9.96
CA ARG A 50 -3.47 -17.77 -8.91
C ARG A 50 -4.55 -17.52 -7.87
N PRO A 51 -5.28 -18.55 -7.41
CA PRO A 51 -6.35 -18.36 -6.42
C PRO A 51 -5.91 -17.76 -5.10
N ILE A 52 -4.65 -18.00 -4.70
CA ILE A 52 -4.10 -17.47 -3.43
C ILE A 52 -3.41 -16.11 -3.59
N ALA A 53 -3.29 -15.59 -4.81
CA ALA A 53 -2.65 -14.29 -5.03
C ALA A 53 -3.59 -13.16 -4.61
N TYR A 54 -3.03 -12.16 -3.91
CA TYR A 54 -3.75 -10.93 -3.62
C TYR A 54 -3.72 -10.01 -4.85
N ASP A 55 -4.44 -8.89 -4.79
CA ASP A 55 -4.73 -8.09 -5.97
C ASP A 55 -3.72 -6.96 -6.19
N PHE A 56 -3.26 -6.31 -5.14
CA PHE A 56 -2.36 -5.16 -5.22
C PHE A 56 -1.32 -5.24 -4.13
N ALA A 57 -0.09 -4.80 -4.41
CA ALA A 57 1.01 -4.89 -3.46
C ALA A 57 1.71 -3.55 -3.29
N ILE A 58 2.14 -3.26 -2.06
CA ILE A 58 3.08 -2.19 -1.75
C ILE A 58 4.35 -2.83 -1.18
N ASN A 59 5.49 -2.41 -1.71
CA ASN A 59 6.81 -2.74 -1.20
C ASN A 59 7.53 -1.44 -0.87
N SER A 60 7.84 -1.24 0.39
CA SER A 60 8.47 -0.01 0.85
C SER A 60 9.57 -0.29 1.87
N ALA A 61 10.43 0.71 2.09
CA ALA A 61 11.48 0.60 3.10
C ALA A 61 11.65 1.93 3.83
N VAL A 62 11.94 1.82 5.12
CA VAL A 62 12.24 2.94 6.00
C VAL A 62 13.47 2.60 6.83
N GLU A 63 14.09 3.60 7.46
CA GLU A 63 15.35 3.41 8.17
C GLU A 63 15.23 2.54 9.42
N ASP A 64 14.18 2.78 10.23
CA ASP A 64 13.99 2.13 11.53
C ASP A 64 12.51 2.16 11.95
N THR A 65 12.22 1.64 13.13
CA THR A 65 10.84 1.57 13.63
C THR A 65 10.24 2.95 13.90
N ASP A 66 11.05 3.93 14.29
CA ASP A 66 10.56 5.29 14.52
C ASP A 66 10.15 5.94 13.19
N ALA A 67 10.94 5.74 12.15
CA ALA A 67 10.61 6.19 10.80
C ALA A 67 9.35 5.48 10.26
N LEU A 68 9.21 4.18 10.54
CA LEU A 68 7.99 3.43 10.18
C LEU A 68 6.76 4.07 10.82
N GLN A 69 6.82 4.38 12.09
CA GLN A 69 5.70 5.00 12.80
C GLN A 69 5.35 6.37 12.23
N ARG A 70 6.37 7.20 11.91
CA ARG A 70 6.12 8.51 11.29
C ARG A 70 5.47 8.37 9.91
N TYR A 71 5.89 7.37 9.13
CA TYR A 71 5.25 7.05 7.85
C TYR A 71 3.79 6.66 8.05
N LEU A 72 3.52 5.74 8.96
CA LEU A 72 2.15 5.27 9.21
C LEU A 72 1.24 6.41 9.69
N ASP A 73 1.77 7.34 10.47
CA ASP A 73 1.01 8.47 11.02
C ASP A 73 0.90 9.66 10.05
N HIS A 74 1.64 9.65 8.94
CA HIS A 74 1.65 10.75 8.00
C HIS A 74 0.25 10.97 7.40
N PRO A 75 -0.22 12.24 7.32
CA PRO A 75 -1.57 12.53 6.81
C PRO A 75 -1.85 11.96 5.43
N ALA A 76 -0.87 11.97 4.52
CA ALA A 76 -1.03 11.41 3.18
C ALA A 76 -1.25 9.90 3.22
N HIS A 77 -0.53 9.18 4.11
CA HIS A 77 -0.73 7.74 4.32
C HIS A 77 -2.12 7.46 4.89
N GLN A 78 -2.51 8.21 5.91
CA GLN A 78 -3.84 8.06 6.55
C GLN A 78 -4.97 8.28 5.55
N ALA A 79 -4.85 9.28 4.68
CA ALA A 79 -5.84 9.55 3.63
C ALA A 79 -5.92 8.40 2.63
N GLY A 80 -4.80 7.86 2.19
CA GLY A 80 -4.75 6.72 1.27
C GLY A 80 -5.35 5.46 1.88
N VAL A 81 -5.05 5.19 3.15
CA VAL A 81 -5.61 4.05 3.88
C VAL A 81 -7.13 4.18 3.99
N ALA A 82 -7.64 5.38 4.28
CA ALA A 82 -9.08 5.62 4.38
C ALA A 82 -9.79 5.34 3.05
N GLN A 83 -9.18 5.73 1.92
CA GLN A 83 -9.72 5.40 0.58
C GLN A 83 -9.79 3.89 0.37
N TRP A 84 -8.69 3.18 0.61
CA TRP A 84 -8.61 1.73 0.35
C TRP A 84 -9.51 0.92 1.28
N ARG A 85 -9.75 1.39 2.48
CA ARG A 85 -10.65 0.71 3.43
C ARG A 85 -12.07 0.55 2.91
N GLU A 86 -12.50 1.45 2.01
CA GLU A 86 -13.83 1.39 1.42
C GLU A 86 -14.03 0.21 0.48
N PHE A 87 -12.95 -0.35 -0.09
CA PHE A 87 -13.09 -1.37 -1.14
C PHE A 87 -12.11 -2.54 -1.03
N ALA A 88 -11.27 -2.59 0.01
CA ALA A 88 -10.27 -3.64 0.13
C ALA A 88 -9.97 -3.98 1.59
N THR A 89 -9.41 -5.17 1.79
CA THR A 89 -8.74 -5.57 3.02
C THR A 89 -7.28 -5.82 2.72
N TRP A 90 -6.42 -5.91 3.74
CA TRP A 90 -4.99 -6.15 3.53
C TRP A 90 -4.33 -6.84 4.70
N VAL A 91 -3.15 -7.38 4.43
CA VAL A 91 -2.24 -7.96 5.40
C VAL A 91 -0.88 -7.30 5.27
N ILE A 92 -0.11 -7.30 6.33
CA ILE A 92 1.21 -6.67 6.36
C ILE A 92 2.27 -7.63 6.88
N ALA A 93 3.53 -7.34 6.52
CA ALA A 93 4.71 -7.90 7.17
C ALA A 93 5.81 -6.85 7.18
N ASP A 94 6.46 -6.70 8.34
CA ASP A 94 7.59 -5.81 8.52
C ASP A 94 8.80 -6.63 8.92
N TYR A 95 9.92 -6.50 8.19
CA TYR A 95 11.12 -7.26 8.53
C TYR A 95 12.38 -6.45 8.28
N ALA A 96 13.45 -6.80 8.99
CA ALA A 96 14.74 -6.14 8.83
C ALA A 96 15.39 -6.53 7.48
N CYS A 97 15.93 -5.55 6.82
CA CYS A 97 16.60 -5.75 5.54
C CYS A 97 17.94 -5.02 5.46
#